data_60aecd6688aa0c19e57d62cbea08ad87
#
_entry.id   60aecd6688aa0c19e57d62cbea08ad87
#
_cell.length_a   1.000
_cell.length_b   1.000
_cell.length_c   1.000
_cell.angle_alpha   90.00
_cell.angle_beta   90.00
_cell.angle_gamma   90.00
#
_symmetry.space_group_name_H-M   'P 1'
#
loop_
_entity.id
_entity.type
_entity.pdbx_description
1 polymer ?
#
loop_
_entity_poly.entity_id
_entity_poly.type
_entity_poly.pdbx_seq_one_letter_code
_entity_poly.pdbx_strand_id
1 'polypeptide(L)'
;MIARRTLISGLAVTGLAATGLAACATTPAASGRRLRLACFNIWHNQGDWPARLILLTEALRATDADVIALQEVLEDANVGLPNQARTLAQALGGYQVYFSSVDAEGGPRRYGNAILSRLPVLAHDWKKLEPLDDYRTAIRARVDLGGRAVDIVNTHLAYQADAQAVRARQIADLMAWLPADATPLIVMGDFNAVQEDAGLNALTGPRFFSALPRGSVDTTLNPAKGHQPRVIDHIFAETATFAPVEAHRIGDQPVNGEYPSDHFGVAATVSLR
;
A
#
# COMPACT_ATOMS: atom_id res chain seq x y z
N MET A 1 101.71 34.84 -1.80
CA MET A 1 100.86 33.98 -2.63
C MET A 1 99.57 33.66 -1.85
N ILE A 2 98.50 34.04 -2.38
CA ILE A 2 97.22 34.30 -1.75
C ILE A 2 96.40 33.00 -1.74
N ALA A 3 95.96 32.53 -0.59
CA ALA A 3 95.08 31.37 -0.41
C ALA A 3 93.62 31.91 -0.27
N ARG A 4 92.72 31.51 -1.21
CA ARG A 4 91.31 31.80 -1.14
C ARG A 4 90.61 30.76 -0.27
N ARG A 5 89.87 31.19 0.73
CA ARG A 5 88.90 30.40 1.53
C ARG A 5 87.54 30.41 0.84
N THR A 6 87.03 29.25 0.60
CA THR A 6 85.66 29.04 0.09
C THR A 6 84.75 28.78 1.28
N LEU A 7 83.71 29.63 1.45
CA LEU A 7 82.64 29.42 2.39
C LEU A 7 81.61 28.48 1.75
N ILE A 8 81.21 27.43 2.45
CA ILE A 8 80.09 26.53 2.11
C ILE A 8 78.93 26.97 2.99
N SER A 9 77.88 27.54 2.35
CA SER A 9 76.61 27.84 2.98
C SER A 9 75.70 26.60 2.97
N GLY A 10 75.38 26.11 4.17
CA GLY A 10 74.43 25.03 4.33
C GLY A 10 72.99 25.54 4.21
N LEU A 11 72.21 24.98 3.30
CA LEU A 11 70.77 25.19 3.20
C LEU A 11 70.06 24.19 4.14
N ALA A 12 69.37 24.70 5.13
CA ALA A 12 68.45 23.92 5.95
C ALA A 12 67.11 23.77 5.22
N VAL A 13 66.72 22.56 4.81
CA VAL A 13 65.42 22.23 4.27
C VAL A 13 64.46 21.92 5.43
N THR A 14 63.54 22.80 5.73
CA THR A 14 62.42 22.54 6.64
C THR A 14 61.33 21.80 5.89
N GLY A 15 61.18 20.51 6.22
CA GLY A 15 60.07 19.69 5.70
C GLY A 15 58.75 20.09 6.37
N LEU A 16 57.81 20.60 5.60
CA LEU A 16 56.40 20.76 5.99
C LEU A 16 55.73 19.38 5.92
N ALA A 17 55.40 18.82 7.08
CA ALA A 17 54.51 17.62 7.15
C ALA A 17 53.06 18.08 6.88
N ALA A 18 52.55 17.81 5.70
CA ALA A 18 51.13 17.99 5.38
C ALA A 18 50.32 16.82 6.02
N THR A 19 49.71 17.08 7.16
CA THR A 19 48.68 16.17 7.73
C THR A 19 47.42 16.23 6.87
N GLY A 20 47.29 15.23 6.00
CA GLY A 20 46.07 15.03 5.21
C GLY A 20 44.93 14.62 6.16
N LEU A 21 44.01 15.54 6.46
CA LEU A 21 42.67 15.20 6.99
C LEU A 21 41.93 14.42 5.92
N ALA A 22 41.86 13.10 6.08
CA ALA A 22 40.94 12.27 5.34
C ALA A 22 39.53 12.66 5.79
N ALA A 23 38.83 13.51 5.02
CA ALA A 23 37.41 13.72 5.17
C ALA A 23 36.73 12.39 4.81
N CYS A 24 36.23 11.66 5.82
CA CYS A 24 35.26 10.61 5.61
C CYS A 24 34.03 11.26 4.94
N ALA A 25 33.95 11.19 3.63
CA ALA A 25 32.74 11.46 2.91
C ALA A 25 31.73 10.38 3.34
N THR A 26 30.86 10.71 4.30
CA THR A 26 29.66 9.95 4.55
C THR A 26 28.81 10.07 3.28
N THR A 27 28.88 9.05 2.44
CA THR A 27 27.94 8.88 1.33
C THR A 27 26.55 8.95 1.98
N PRO A 28 25.66 9.87 1.59
CA PRO A 28 24.30 9.83 2.11
C PRO A 28 23.75 8.47 1.76
N ALA A 29 23.27 7.73 2.77
CA ALA A 29 22.56 6.48 2.54
C ALA A 29 21.52 6.80 1.47
N ALA A 30 21.58 6.09 0.34
CA ALA A 30 20.62 6.24 -0.74
C ALA A 30 19.25 6.09 -0.08
N SER A 31 18.47 7.17 0.02
CA SER A 31 17.13 7.12 0.56
C SER A 31 16.38 6.12 -0.30
N GLY A 32 16.08 4.94 0.24
CA GLY A 32 15.44 3.87 -0.50
C GLY A 32 14.20 4.44 -1.18
N ARG A 33 13.95 4.02 -2.44
CA ARG A 33 12.79 4.49 -3.20
C ARG A 33 11.54 4.25 -2.39
N ARG A 34 10.72 5.28 -2.21
CA ARG A 34 9.49 5.24 -1.45
C ARG A 34 8.33 4.79 -2.34
N LEU A 35 7.39 4.09 -1.74
CA LEU A 35 6.12 3.69 -2.33
C LEU A 35 5.01 4.12 -1.38
N ARG A 36 4.13 5.00 -1.87
CA ARG A 36 2.98 5.51 -1.12
C ARG A 36 1.75 4.71 -1.51
N LEU A 37 1.05 4.21 -0.52
CA LEU A 37 -0.06 3.29 -0.63
C LEU A 37 -1.29 3.85 0.07
N ALA A 38 -2.47 3.58 -0.48
CA ALA A 38 -3.73 3.78 0.22
C ALA A 38 -4.61 2.54 0.05
N CYS A 39 -5.32 2.16 1.12
CA CYS A 39 -6.27 1.07 1.15
C CYS A 39 -7.59 1.59 1.70
N PHE A 40 -8.72 1.39 0.98
CA PHE A 40 -10.00 1.92 1.41
C PHE A 40 -11.17 1.03 0.95
N ASN A 41 -11.93 0.48 1.90
CA ASN A 41 -13.26 -0.04 1.63
C ASN A 41 -14.22 1.15 1.42
N ILE A 42 -14.79 1.29 0.23
CA ILE A 42 -15.57 2.48 -0.16
C ILE A 42 -17.08 2.38 0.10
N TRP A 43 -17.52 1.25 0.72
CA TRP A 43 -18.94 1.04 1.08
C TRP A 43 -19.89 1.16 -0.11
N HIS A 44 -19.51 0.63 -1.25
CA HIS A 44 -20.22 0.69 -2.53
C HIS A 44 -21.11 1.95 -2.70
N ASN A 45 -22.38 1.84 -3.08
CA ASN A 45 -23.29 2.98 -3.28
C ASN A 45 -24.23 3.25 -2.08
N GLN A 46 -23.89 2.80 -0.88
CA GLN A 46 -24.71 3.08 0.31
C GLN A 46 -24.70 4.57 0.68
N GLY A 47 -25.77 5.01 1.35
CA GLY A 47 -25.91 6.41 1.75
C GLY A 47 -25.95 7.37 0.55
N ASP A 48 -25.42 8.59 0.75
CA ASP A 48 -25.30 9.59 -0.32
C ASP A 48 -24.00 9.40 -1.08
N TRP A 49 -24.00 8.50 -2.07
CA TRP A 49 -22.81 8.24 -2.88
C TRP A 49 -22.21 9.50 -3.55
N PRO A 50 -22.98 10.41 -4.17
CA PRO A 50 -22.44 11.66 -4.71
C PRO A 50 -21.66 12.50 -3.69
N ALA A 51 -22.20 12.68 -2.48
CA ALA A 51 -21.50 13.40 -1.42
C ALA A 51 -20.26 12.65 -0.95
N ARG A 52 -20.36 11.33 -0.73
CA ARG A 52 -19.24 10.48 -0.32
C ARG A 52 -18.13 10.42 -1.37
N LEU A 53 -18.46 10.44 -2.67
CA LEU A 53 -17.47 10.49 -3.74
C LEU A 53 -16.54 11.69 -3.62
N ILE A 54 -17.07 12.87 -3.26
CA ILE A 54 -16.27 14.08 -3.03
C ILE A 54 -15.31 13.84 -1.86
N LEU A 55 -15.81 13.35 -0.73
CA LEU A 55 -15.02 13.11 0.48
C LEU A 55 -13.95 12.02 0.26
N LEU A 56 -14.31 10.92 -0.42
CA LEU A 56 -13.36 9.87 -0.80
C LEU A 56 -12.25 10.42 -1.69
N THR A 57 -12.63 11.25 -2.68
CA THR A 57 -11.66 11.87 -3.59
C THR A 57 -10.70 12.78 -2.85
N GLU A 58 -11.19 13.59 -1.91
CA GLU A 58 -10.35 14.48 -1.09
C GLU A 58 -9.41 13.70 -0.17
N ALA A 59 -9.95 12.70 0.55
CA ALA A 59 -9.18 11.85 1.43
C ALA A 59 -8.05 11.11 0.69
N LEU A 60 -8.36 10.51 -0.47
CA LEU A 60 -7.39 9.80 -1.30
C LEU A 60 -6.37 10.76 -1.96
N ARG A 61 -6.80 11.94 -2.42
CA ARG A 61 -5.90 12.95 -2.99
C ARG A 61 -4.85 13.42 -1.98
N ALA A 62 -5.25 13.61 -0.73
CA ALA A 62 -4.35 14.03 0.34
C ALA A 62 -3.21 13.04 0.62
N THR A 63 -3.38 11.75 0.29
CA THR A 63 -2.33 10.74 0.46
C THR A 63 -1.23 10.81 -0.59
N ASP A 64 -1.49 11.42 -1.74
CA ASP A 64 -0.64 11.39 -2.94
C ASP A 64 -0.13 9.96 -3.26
N ALA A 65 -0.98 8.95 -3.05
CA ALA A 65 -0.62 7.54 -3.17
C ALA A 65 -0.20 7.18 -4.60
N ASP A 66 0.84 6.36 -4.72
CA ASP A 66 1.29 5.80 -6.00
C ASP A 66 0.37 4.64 -6.43
N VAL A 67 -0.15 3.88 -5.44
CA VAL A 67 -1.11 2.78 -5.65
C VAL A 67 -2.22 2.86 -4.60
N ILE A 68 -3.46 2.69 -5.05
CA ILE A 68 -4.67 2.68 -4.20
C ILE A 68 -5.38 1.34 -4.37
N ALA A 69 -5.69 0.66 -3.26
CA ALA A 69 -6.53 -0.54 -3.20
C ALA A 69 -7.92 -0.16 -2.70
N LEU A 70 -8.95 -0.49 -3.48
CA LEU A 70 -10.35 -0.22 -3.15
C LEU A 70 -11.10 -1.54 -3.01
N GLN A 71 -11.92 -1.66 -1.96
CA GLN A 71 -12.85 -2.75 -1.76
C GLN A 71 -14.28 -2.22 -1.87
N GLU A 72 -15.23 -3.12 -2.12
CA GLU A 72 -16.65 -2.80 -2.32
C GLU A 72 -16.91 -1.86 -3.50
N VAL A 73 -16.14 -2.00 -4.55
CA VAL A 73 -16.35 -1.26 -5.80
C VAL A 73 -17.56 -1.83 -6.53
N LEU A 74 -18.54 -0.98 -6.83
CA LEU A 74 -19.75 -1.33 -7.55
C LEU A 74 -19.82 -0.60 -8.90
N GLU A 75 -20.33 -1.29 -9.91
CA GLU A 75 -20.93 -0.72 -11.10
C GLU A 75 -22.33 -1.34 -11.27
N ASP A 76 -23.35 -0.54 -11.59
CA ASP A 76 -24.71 -1.02 -11.74
C ASP A 76 -25.49 -0.19 -12.79
N ALA A 77 -25.58 -0.73 -14.00
CA ALA A 77 -26.26 -0.08 -15.11
C ALA A 77 -27.77 0.06 -14.87
N ASN A 78 -28.37 -0.80 -14.01
CA ASN A 78 -29.82 -0.72 -13.72
C ASN A 78 -30.20 0.57 -12.98
N VAL A 79 -29.22 1.17 -12.27
CA VAL A 79 -29.40 2.44 -11.55
C VAL A 79 -28.50 3.55 -12.10
N GLY A 80 -27.92 3.36 -13.27
CA GLY A 80 -27.07 4.36 -13.92
C GLY A 80 -25.75 4.63 -13.16
N LEU A 81 -25.27 3.68 -12.34
CA LEU A 81 -24.03 3.82 -11.58
C LEU A 81 -22.83 3.29 -12.39
N PRO A 82 -21.95 4.16 -12.88
CA PRO A 82 -20.70 3.71 -13.50
C PRO A 82 -19.77 3.07 -12.47
N ASN A 83 -18.76 2.36 -12.95
CA ASN A 83 -17.73 1.75 -12.08
C ASN A 83 -17.12 2.81 -11.14
N GLN A 84 -17.31 2.64 -9.84
CA GLN A 84 -16.91 3.62 -8.82
C GLN A 84 -15.39 3.84 -8.78
N ALA A 85 -14.58 2.81 -9.03
CA ALA A 85 -13.13 2.96 -9.10
C ALA A 85 -12.70 3.80 -10.31
N ARG A 86 -13.37 3.66 -11.46
CA ARG A 86 -13.10 4.51 -12.63
C ARG A 86 -13.53 5.96 -12.38
N THR A 87 -14.66 6.16 -11.70
CA THR A 87 -15.13 7.50 -11.31
C THR A 87 -14.14 8.19 -10.38
N LEU A 88 -13.63 7.48 -9.35
CA LEU A 88 -12.59 7.98 -8.44
C LEU A 88 -11.29 8.27 -9.18
N ALA A 89 -10.83 7.37 -10.04
CA ALA A 89 -9.60 7.57 -10.81
C ALA A 89 -9.69 8.79 -11.75
N GLN A 90 -10.86 9.02 -12.35
CA GLN A 90 -11.11 10.23 -13.17
C GLN A 90 -11.05 11.49 -12.32
N ALA A 91 -11.67 11.50 -11.14
CA ALA A 91 -11.66 12.64 -10.23
C ALA A 91 -10.25 12.93 -9.65
N LEU A 92 -9.47 11.90 -9.36
CA LEU A 92 -8.10 12.01 -8.86
C LEU A 92 -7.10 12.43 -9.94
N GLY A 93 -7.25 11.89 -11.15
CA GLY A 93 -6.34 12.07 -12.29
C GLY A 93 -5.08 11.19 -12.19
N GLY A 94 -4.59 10.74 -13.35
CA GLY A 94 -3.28 10.07 -13.47
C GLY A 94 -3.24 8.58 -13.04
N TYR A 95 -4.39 7.94 -12.76
CA TYR A 95 -4.45 6.54 -12.38
C TYR A 95 -4.97 5.65 -13.50
N GLN A 96 -4.33 4.50 -13.71
CA GLN A 96 -4.88 3.35 -14.42
C GLN A 96 -5.71 2.51 -13.43
N VAL A 97 -6.80 1.89 -13.91
CA VAL A 97 -7.77 1.16 -13.08
C VAL A 97 -7.83 -0.30 -13.51
N TYR A 98 -7.66 -1.18 -12.55
CA TYR A 98 -7.81 -2.63 -12.67
C TYR A 98 -8.91 -3.08 -11.72
N PHE A 99 -9.90 -3.79 -12.21
CA PHE A 99 -11.09 -4.19 -11.45
C PHE A 99 -11.32 -5.69 -11.54
N SER A 100 -11.61 -6.32 -10.42
CA SER A 100 -11.98 -7.73 -10.32
C SER A 100 -13.38 -7.90 -9.75
N SER A 101 -14.15 -8.80 -10.35
CA SER A 101 -15.47 -9.21 -9.89
C SER A 101 -15.72 -10.64 -10.31
N VAL A 102 -16.49 -11.38 -9.51
CA VAL A 102 -16.99 -12.71 -9.90
C VAL A 102 -18.18 -12.61 -10.85
N ASP A 103 -18.81 -11.43 -10.95
CA ASP A 103 -19.90 -11.17 -11.87
C ASP A 103 -19.37 -11.13 -13.32
N ALA A 104 -20.20 -11.57 -14.25
CA ALA A 104 -19.83 -11.66 -15.65
C ALA A 104 -19.37 -10.30 -16.22
N GLU A 105 -18.32 -10.31 -17.02
CA GLU A 105 -17.89 -9.11 -17.75
C GLU A 105 -19.00 -8.60 -18.66
N GLY A 106 -19.25 -7.27 -18.62
CA GLY A 106 -20.37 -6.66 -19.33
C GLY A 106 -21.75 -6.91 -18.70
N GLY A 107 -21.82 -7.63 -17.58
CA GLY A 107 -23.05 -7.78 -16.81
C GLY A 107 -23.58 -6.44 -16.30
N PRO A 108 -24.92 -6.33 -16.07
CA PRO A 108 -25.55 -5.07 -15.69
C PRO A 108 -25.14 -4.60 -14.29
N ARG A 109 -24.70 -5.50 -13.42
CA ARG A 109 -24.23 -5.20 -12.08
C ARG A 109 -22.99 -6.02 -11.79
N ARG A 110 -21.92 -5.35 -11.32
CA ARG A 110 -20.65 -6.01 -10.94
C ARG A 110 -20.12 -5.39 -9.66
N TYR A 111 -19.76 -6.25 -8.72
CA TYR A 111 -19.26 -5.88 -7.40
C TYR A 111 -17.93 -6.56 -7.13
N GLY A 112 -16.94 -5.82 -6.59
CA GLY A 112 -15.63 -6.42 -6.33
C GLY A 112 -14.58 -5.46 -5.80
N ASN A 113 -13.33 -5.70 -6.21
CA ASN A 113 -12.17 -4.97 -5.75
C ASN A 113 -11.45 -4.28 -6.92
N ALA A 114 -10.75 -3.17 -6.64
CA ALA A 114 -9.96 -2.50 -7.66
C ALA A 114 -8.58 -2.10 -7.14
N ILE A 115 -7.61 -2.04 -8.06
CA ILE A 115 -6.32 -1.38 -7.87
C ILE A 115 -6.27 -0.19 -8.83
N LEU A 116 -5.92 0.98 -8.29
CA LEU A 116 -5.59 2.17 -9.05
C LEU A 116 -4.07 2.38 -8.95
N SER A 117 -3.39 2.61 -10.08
CA SER A 117 -1.94 2.80 -10.10
C SER A 117 -1.53 4.01 -10.95
N ARG A 118 -0.68 4.86 -10.40
CA ARG A 118 0.08 5.89 -11.16
C ARG A 118 1.37 5.32 -11.73
N LEU A 119 1.85 4.21 -11.15
CA LEU A 119 3.04 3.53 -11.64
C LEU A 119 2.69 2.68 -12.87
N PRO A 120 3.65 2.47 -13.80
CA PRO A 120 3.46 1.54 -14.88
C PRO A 120 3.13 0.14 -14.35
N VAL A 121 2.09 -0.50 -14.88
CA VAL A 121 1.70 -1.87 -14.53
C VAL A 121 2.23 -2.81 -15.60
N LEU A 122 3.12 -3.70 -15.20
CA LEU A 122 3.79 -4.67 -16.06
C LEU A 122 2.92 -5.89 -16.35
N ALA A 123 2.09 -6.28 -15.37
CA ALA A 123 1.13 -7.38 -15.46
C ALA A 123 0.03 -7.19 -14.43
N HIS A 124 -1.17 -7.69 -14.73
CA HIS A 124 -2.25 -7.79 -13.77
C HIS A 124 -3.07 -9.05 -14.00
N ASP A 125 -3.63 -9.59 -12.95
CA ASP A 125 -4.54 -10.72 -12.97
C ASP A 125 -5.38 -10.72 -11.69
N TRP A 126 -6.38 -11.58 -11.65
CA TRP A 126 -7.22 -11.74 -10.47
C TRP A 126 -7.69 -13.19 -10.34
N LYS A 127 -8.11 -13.55 -9.13
CA LYS A 127 -8.61 -14.87 -8.80
C LYS A 127 -9.84 -14.78 -7.90
N LYS A 128 -10.83 -15.64 -8.14
CA LYS A 128 -11.87 -15.95 -7.16
C LYS A 128 -11.26 -16.86 -6.08
N LEU A 129 -11.38 -16.48 -4.82
CA LEU A 129 -10.76 -17.18 -3.70
C LEU A 129 -11.62 -18.39 -3.26
N GLU A 130 -10.94 -19.42 -2.77
CA GLU A 130 -11.57 -20.55 -2.10
C GLU A 130 -12.12 -20.12 -0.70
N PRO A 131 -13.32 -20.60 -0.31
CA PRO A 131 -14.20 -21.52 -1.02
C PRO A 131 -14.95 -20.83 -2.18
N LEU A 132 -15.13 -21.57 -3.30
CA LEU A 132 -15.70 -21.00 -4.53
C LEU A 132 -17.21 -20.68 -4.47
N ASP A 133 -17.89 -21.03 -3.40
CA ASP A 133 -19.27 -20.62 -3.12
C ASP A 133 -19.36 -19.22 -2.50
N ASP A 134 -18.24 -18.63 -2.06
CA ASP A 134 -18.13 -17.22 -1.69
C ASP A 134 -17.82 -16.37 -2.95
N TYR A 135 -18.04 -15.05 -2.87
CA TYR A 135 -17.77 -14.08 -3.96
C TYR A 135 -16.45 -13.32 -3.78
N ARG A 136 -15.60 -13.72 -2.84
CA ARG A 136 -14.35 -13.04 -2.52
C ARG A 136 -13.30 -13.24 -3.61
N THR A 137 -12.60 -12.16 -3.93
CA THR A 137 -11.54 -12.15 -4.95
C THR A 137 -10.26 -11.55 -4.40
N ALA A 138 -9.13 -11.95 -5.00
CA ALA A 138 -7.88 -11.20 -4.93
C ALA A 138 -7.53 -10.67 -6.33
N ILE A 139 -7.10 -9.42 -6.41
CA ILE A 139 -6.56 -8.82 -7.62
C ILE A 139 -5.11 -8.44 -7.37
N ARG A 140 -4.24 -8.72 -8.33
CA ARG A 140 -2.81 -8.40 -8.32
C ARG A 140 -2.49 -7.42 -9.45
N ALA A 141 -1.63 -6.44 -9.15
CA ALA A 141 -0.96 -5.61 -10.13
C ALA A 141 0.55 -5.65 -9.86
N ARG A 142 1.33 -6.07 -10.85
CA ARG A 142 2.79 -5.97 -10.83
C ARG A 142 3.18 -4.59 -11.34
N VAL A 143 3.64 -3.72 -10.46
CA VAL A 143 4.01 -2.34 -10.78
C VAL A 143 5.52 -2.21 -10.96
N ASP A 144 5.93 -1.27 -11.81
CA ASP A 144 7.34 -0.87 -11.93
C ASP A 144 7.65 0.29 -10.98
N LEU A 145 8.34 -0.02 -9.89
CA LEU A 145 8.88 0.98 -8.99
C LEU A 145 10.27 1.43 -9.48
N GLY A 146 10.29 2.00 -10.70
CA GLY A 146 11.45 2.55 -11.39
C GLY A 146 12.57 1.54 -11.62
N GLY A 147 12.25 0.52 -12.35
CA GLY A 147 13.14 -0.58 -12.72
C GLY A 147 13.09 -1.77 -11.78
N ARG A 148 12.33 -1.70 -10.67
CA ARG A 148 12.10 -2.83 -9.78
C ARG A 148 10.62 -3.21 -9.77
N ALA A 149 10.30 -4.41 -10.18
CA ALA A 149 8.96 -4.95 -10.12
C ALA A 149 8.54 -5.18 -8.65
N VAL A 150 7.27 -4.84 -8.32
CA VAL A 150 6.64 -5.08 -7.02
C VAL A 150 5.24 -5.60 -7.29
N ASP A 151 4.85 -6.70 -6.64
CA ASP A 151 3.48 -7.20 -6.68
C ASP A 151 2.64 -6.53 -5.58
N ILE A 152 1.57 -5.87 -5.99
CA ILE A 152 0.57 -5.31 -5.11
C ILE A 152 -0.69 -6.17 -5.24
N VAL A 153 -1.17 -6.69 -4.12
CA VAL A 153 -2.39 -7.49 -4.06
C VAL A 153 -3.43 -6.74 -3.25
N ASN A 154 -4.65 -6.70 -3.76
CA ASN A 154 -5.83 -6.22 -3.06
C ASN A 154 -6.84 -7.34 -2.88
N THR A 155 -7.38 -7.47 -1.67
CA THR A 155 -8.41 -8.48 -1.34
C THR A 155 -9.46 -7.91 -0.40
N HIS A 156 -10.60 -8.59 -0.34
CA HIS A 156 -11.64 -8.38 0.66
C HIS A 156 -12.13 -9.76 1.11
N LEU A 157 -11.82 -10.13 2.37
CA LEU A 157 -12.06 -11.47 2.88
C LEU A 157 -13.47 -11.63 3.48
N ALA A 158 -13.81 -12.88 3.87
CA ALA A 158 -15.11 -13.22 4.46
C ALA A 158 -15.40 -12.39 5.72
N TYR A 159 -16.60 -11.79 5.80
CA TYR A 159 -16.97 -10.83 6.84
C TYR A 159 -17.61 -11.45 8.08
N GLN A 160 -18.12 -12.69 7.99
CA GLN A 160 -18.82 -13.33 9.09
C GLN A 160 -17.90 -13.45 10.33
N ALA A 161 -18.44 -13.22 11.51
CA ALA A 161 -17.68 -13.20 12.74
C ALA A 161 -16.94 -14.53 13.02
N ASP A 162 -17.56 -15.65 12.68
CA ASP A 162 -17.05 -17.00 12.85
C ASP A 162 -16.24 -17.54 11.67
N ALA A 163 -15.97 -16.71 10.66
CA ALA A 163 -15.31 -17.12 9.41
C ALA A 163 -13.77 -17.21 9.49
N GLN A 164 -13.17 -17.35 10.68
CA GLN A 164 -11.71 -17.41 10.84
C GLN A 164 -11.07 -18.51 9.94
N ALA A 165 -11.66 -19.73 9.92
CA ALA A 165 -11.16 -20.81 9.09
C ALA A 165 -11.33 -20.53 7.59
N VAL A 166 -12.42 -19.83 7.20
CA VAL A 166 -12.65 -19.40 5.81
C VAL A 166 -11.60 -18.36 5.41
N ARG A 167 -11.34 -17.35 6.23
CA ARG A 167 -10.29 -16.35 5.99
C ARG A 167 -8.90 -16.98 5.86
N ALA A 168 -8.56 -17.96 6.73
CA ALA A 168 -7.31 -18.70 6.62
C ALA A 168 -7.19 -19.45 5.29
N ARG A 169 -8.28 -20.07 4.81
CA ARG A 169 -8.34 -20.74 3.50
C ARG A 169 -8.21 -19.74 2.35
N GLN A 170 -8.90 -18.60 2.42
CA GLN A 170 -8.80 -17.52 1.42
C GLN A 170 -7.38 -17.01 1.31
N ILE A 171 -6.69 -16.77 2.44
CA ILE A 171 -5.29 -16.32 2.44
C ILE A 171 -4.35 -17.40 1.90
N ALA A 172 -4.52 -18.67 2.30
CA ALA A 172 -3.71 -19.76 1.78
C ALA A 172 -3.84 -19.91 0.27
N ASP A 173 -5.08 -19.80 -0.24
CA ASP A 173 -5.37 -19.87 -1.66
C ASP A 173 -4.82 -18.66 -2.44
N LEU A 174 -4.91 -17.45 -1.88
CA LEU A 174 -4.28 -16.25 -2.41
C LEU A 174 -2.77 -16.43 -2.50
N MET A 175 -2.12 -16.87 -1.43
CA MET A 175 -0.66 -17.04 -1.38
C MET A 175 -0.17 -18.13 -2.34
N ALA A 176 -0.95 -19.20 -2.53
CA ALA A 176 -0.64 -20.27 -3.48
C ALA A 176 -0.81 -19.85 -4.96
N TRP A 177 -1.68 -18.87 -5.22
CA TRP A 177 -1.90 -18.32 -6.57
C TRP A 177 -0.78 -17.38 -7.03
N LEU A 178 -0.09 -16.73 -6.09
CA LEU A 178 0.97 -15.77 -6.44
C LEU A 178 2.14 -16.47 -7.16
N PRO A 179 2.78 -15.79 -8.13
CA PRO A 179 3.95 -16.35 -8.80
C PRO A 179 5.04 -16.76 -7.82
N ALA A 180 5.64 -17.93 -8.06
CA ALA A 180 6.74 -18.46 -7.26
C ALA A 180 8.09 -17.81 -7.63
N ASP A 181 8.08 -16.52 -7.98
CA ASP A 181 9.28 -15.74 -8.22
C ASP A 181 9.64 -14.88 -6.99
N ALA A 182 10.81 -14.27 -7.00
CA ALA A 182 11.28 -13.44 -5.88
C ALA A 182 10.78 -12.00 -5.98
N THR A 183 9.66 -11.73 -6.67
CA THR A 183 9.10 -10.38 -6.76
C THR A 183 8.60 -9.93 -5.39
N PRO A 184 9.05 -8.78 -4.88
CA PRO A 184 8.57 -8.21 -3.62
C PRO A 184 7.06 -8.09 -3.58
N LEU A 185 6.45 -8.38 -2.42
CA LEU A 185 5.01 -8.48 -2.25
C LEU A 185 4.50 -7.52 -1.20
N ILE A 186 3.39 -6.83 -1.54
CA ILE A 186 2.54 -6.08 -0.61
C ILE A 186 1.11 -6.59 -0.76
N VAL A 187 0.47 -6.93 0.35
CA VAL A 187 -0.93 -7.38 0.40
C VAL A 187 -1.74 -6.37 1.19
N MET A 188 -2.78 -5.82 0.56
CA MET A 188 -3.63 -4.78 1.13
C MET A 188 -5.09 -5.21 1.05
N GLY A 189 -5.93 -4.68 1.91
CA GLY A 189 -7.37 -4.93 1.80
C GLY A 189 -8.14 -4.77 3.11
N ASP A 190 -9.43 -5.07 3.00
CA ASP A 190 -10.31 -5.35 4.11
C ASP A 190 -10.24 -6.86 4.41
N PHE A 191 -9.59 -7.20 5.50
CA PHE A 191 -9.41 -8.60 5.91
C PHE A 191 -10.55 -9.10 6.78
N ASN A 192 -11.48 -8.22 7.20
CA ASN A 192 -12.55 -8.51 8.15
C ASN A 192 -12.06 -9.19 9.45
N ALA A 193 -10.79 -9.00 9.78
CA ALA A 193 -10.10 -9.60 10.90
C ALA A 193 -9.04 -8.66 11.48
N VAL A 194 -8.89 -8.67 12.79
CA VAL A 194 -7.79 -8.00 13.50
C VAL A 194 -6.49 -8.79 13.34
N GLN A 195 -5.34 -8.16 13.55
CA GLN A 195 -4.03 -8.82 13.37
C GLN A 195 -3.80 -10.03 14.31
N GLU A 196 -4.58 -10.14 15.39
CA GLU A 196 -4.59 -11.26 16.33
C GLU A 196 -5.38 -12.47 15.87
N ASP A 197 -6.20 -12.33 14.81
CA ASP A 197 -6.97 -13.44 14.25
C ASP A 197 -6.01 -14.46 13.60
N ALA A 198 -6.10 -15.71 14.05
CA ALA A 198 -5.26 -16.80 13.52
C ALA A 198 -5.45 -17.02 12.01
N GLY A 199 -6.58 -16.60 11.44
CA GLY A 199 -6.81 -16.57 9.99
C GLY A 199 -5.77 -15.73 9.23
N LEU A 200 -5.15 -14.73 9.89
CA LEU A 200 -4.13 -13.87 9.29
C LEU A 200 -2.68 -14.32 9.54
N ASN A 201 -2.44 -15.48 10.17
CA ASN A 201 -1.09 -15.91 10.58
C ASN A 201 -0.06 -15.90 9.44
N ALA A 202 -0.47 -16.17 8.20
CA ALA A 202 0.43 -16.13 7.05
C ALA A 202 0.93 -14.70 6.71
N LEU A 203 0.20 -13.67 7.14
CA LEU A 203 0.50 -12.24 6.91
C LEU A 203 0.96 -11.50 8.16
N THR A 204 0.78 -12.09 9.34
CA THR A 204 1.21 -11.49 10.63
C THR A 204 2.47 -12.15 11.21
N GLY A 205 3.04 -13.11 10.49
CA GLY A 205 4.32 -13.76 10.81
C GLY A 205 5.53 -12.92 10.39
N PRO A 206 6.76 -13.44 10.56
CA PRO A 206 7.99 -12.67 10.37
C PRO A 206 8.26 -12.25 8.90
N ARG A 207 7.57 -12.88 7.92
CA ARG A 207 7.72 -12.52 6.51
C ARG A 207 7.20 -11.13 6.21
N PHE A 208 6.14 -10.70 6.90
CA PHE A 208 5.50 -9.40 6.67
C PHE A 208 5.48 -8.56 7.94
N PHE A 209 5.45 -7.26 7.76
CA PHE A 209 5.03 -6.31 8.80
C PHE A 209 3.73 -5.64 8.37
N SER A 210 2.90 -5.26 9.33
CA SER A 210 1.78 -4.36 9.09
C SER A 210 2.29 -2.92 9.04
N ALA A 211 1.97 -2.18 7.99
CA ALA A 211 2.32 -0.76 7.90
C ALA A 211 1.63 0.05 9.01
N LEU A 212 0.41 -0.35 9.42
CA LEU A 212 -0.30 0.18 10.57
C LEU A 212 -0.08 -0.76 11.77
N PRO A 213 0.86 -0.45 12.68
CA PRO A 213 1.20 -1.34 13.79
C PRO A 213 0.02 -1.56 14.74
N ARG A 214 0.03 -2.70 15.44
CA ARG A 214 -0.96 -3.01 16.47
C ARG A 214 -1.02 -1.90 17.50
N GLY A 215 -2.26 -1.48 17.85
CA GLY A 215 -2.49 -0.44 18.84
C GLY A 215 -2.16 0.99 18.41
N SER A 216 -1.73 1.22 17.15
CA SER A 216 -1.47 2.56 16.63
C SER A 216 -2.75 3.36 16.39
N VAL A 217 -3.87 2.67 16.14
CA VAL A 217 -5.21 3.22 16.03
C VAL A 217 -6.20 2.29 16.74
N ASP A 218 -7.35 2.82 17.13
CA ASP A 218 -8.41 2.07 17.79
C ASP A 218 -9.33 1.32 16.82
N THR A 219 -9.50 1.84 15.62
CA THR A 219 -10.41 1.26 14.61
C THR A 219 -10.10 1.72 13.19
N THR A 220 -10.40 0.86 12.22
CA THR A 220 -10.61 1.23 10.81
C THR A 220 -12.09 1.13 10.43
N LEU A 221 -12.95 0.61 11.31
CA LEU A 221 -14.40 0.69 11.18
C LEU A 221 -14.93 2.01 11.74
N ASN A 222 -15.93 2.60 11.11
CA ASN A 222 -16.50 3.88 11.51
C ASN A 222 -17.61 3.71 12.57
N PRO A 223 -17.39 4.07 13.87
CA PRO A 223 -18.42 3.94 14.89
C PRO A 223 -19.64 4.80 14.64
N ALA A 224 -19.51 5.94 13.94
CA ALA A 224 -20.65 6.80 13.60
C ALA A 224 -21.63 6.14 12.59
N LYS A 225 -21.20 5.08 11.93
CA LYS A 225 -22.03 4.23 11.05
C LYS A 225 -22.51 2.95 11.75
N GLY A 226 -22.37 2.87 13.10
CA GLY A 226 -22.90 1.77 13.93
C GLY A 226 -21.95 0.59 14.15
N HIS A 227 -20.73 0.68 13.69
CA HIS A 227 -19.74 -0.38 13.89
C HIS A 227 -19.09 -0.34 15.26
N GLN A 228 -18.74 -1.52 15.78
CA GLN A 228 -17.86 -1.62 16.95
C GLN A 228 -16.40 -1.36 16.51
N PRO A 229 -15.61 -0.62 17.33
CA PRO A 229 -14.22 -0.33 16.99
C PRO A 229 -13.39 -1.60 16.78
N ARG A 230 -12.79 -1.75 15.59
CA ARG A 230 -11.88 -2.82 15.21
C ARG A 230 -10.97 -2.34 14.10
N VAL A 231 -9.73 -2.80 14.09
CA VAL A 231 -8.78 -2.57 12.99
C VAL A 231 -8.78 -3.81 12.10
N ILE A 232 -9.41 -3.71 10.93
CA ILE A 232 -9.61 -4.82 9.99
C ILE A 232 -9.13 -4.54 8.58
N ASP A 233 -8.80 -3.29 8.28
CA ASP A 233 -8.18 -2.85 7.04
C ASP A 233 -6.66 -2.78 7.25
N HIS A 234 -5.89 -3.49 6.41
CA HIS A 234 -4.45 -3.63 6.61
C HIS A 234 -3.65 -3.46 5.33
N ILE A 235 -2.39 -3.07 5.50
CA ILE A 235 -1.35 -3.07 4.48
C ILE A 235 -0.18 -3.88 5.04
N PHE A 236 0.05 -5.08 4.49
CA PHE A 236 1.14 -5.97 4.85
C PHE A 236 2.24 -5.90 3.79
N ALA A 237 3.47 -5.59 4.18
CA ALA A 237 4.61 -5.51 3.28
C ALA A 237 5.73 -6.46 3.72
N GLU A 238 6.43 -7.08 2.75
CA GLU A 238 7.51 -8.02 3.03
C GLU A 238 8.69 -7.36 3.76
N THR A 239 9.01 -7.87 4.93
CA THR A 239 10.07 -7.39 5.83
C THR A 239 11.47 -7.43 5.18
N ALA A 240 11.73 -8.42 4.32
CA ALA A 240 13.03 -8.56 3.66
C ALA A 240 13.31 -7.43 2.65
N THR A 241 12.24 -6.86 2.06
CA THR A 241 12.35 -5.89 0.96
C THR A 241 12.01 -4.48 1.37
N PHE A 242 11.05 -4.32 2.28
CA PHE A 242 10.52 -3.02 2.65
C PHE A 242 10.85 -2.67 4.11
N ALA A 243 10.91 -1.37 4.37
CA ALA A 243 10.90 -0.79 5.70
C ALA A 243 9.70 0.15 5.83
N PRO A 244 8.99 0.17 6.98
CA PRO A 244 7.94 1.15 7.23
C PRO A 244 8.54 2.54 7.35
N VAL A 245 7.84 3.55 6.81
CA VAL A 245 8.20 4.97 6.96
C VAL A 245 7.15 5.67 7.80
N GLU A 246 5.88 5.58 7.39
CA GLU A 246 4.73 6.15 8.08
C GLU A 246 3.46 5.40 7.72
N ALA A 247 2.46 5.45 8.61
CA ALA A 247 1.09 5.04 8.30
C ALA A 247 0.10 5.74 9.21
N HIS A 248 -1.09 6.02 8.68
CA HIS A 248 -2.17 6.66 9.40
C HIS A 248 -3.53 6.32 8.79
N ARG A 249 -4.60 6.57 9.54
CA ARG A 249 -5.97 6.51 9.02
C ARG A 249 -6.26 7.72 8.13
N ILE A 250 -7.13 7.52 7.16
CA ILE A 250 -7.66 8.56 6.28
C ILE A 250 -9.19 8.49 6.22
N GLY A 251 -9.83 9.62 5.94
CA GLY A 251 -11.30 9.70 5.86
C GLY A 251 -11.99 9.53 7.22
N ASP A 252 -11.29 9.71 8.33
CA ASP A 252 -11.78 9.55 9.70
C ASP A 252 -12.37 10.83 10.29
N GLN A 253 -12.39 11.92 9.51
CA GLN A 253 -13.04 13.18 9.90
C GLN A 253 -14.28 13.42 9.05
N PRO A 254 -15.44 13.71 9.64
CA PRO A 254 -16.64 14.04 8.88
C PRO A 254 -16.57 15.47 8.33
N VAL A 255 -17.21 15.67 7.17
CA VAL A 255 -17.45 17.01 6.62
C VAL A 255 -18.97 17.22 6.61
N ASN A 256 -19.45 18.25 7.29
CA ASN A 256 -20.90 18.50 7.48
C ASN A 256 -21.68 17.28 8.02
N GLY A 257 -21.04 16.47 8.87
CA GLY A 257 -21.64 15.27 9.48
C GLY A 257 -21.61 14.02 8.58
N GLU A 258 -21.13 14.12 7.32
CA GLU A 258 -20.99 12.98 6.42
C GLU A 258 -19.55 12.46 6.44
N TYR A 259 -19.41 11.14 6.39
CA TYR A 259 -18.13 10.41 6.26
C TYR A 259 -17.98 9.83 4.85
N PRO A 260 -16.75 9.66 4.34
CA PRO A 260 -16.54 9.07 3.03
C PRO A 260 -17.01 7.60 2.94
N SER A 261 -16.99 6.85 4.05
CA SER A 261 -17.36 5.44 4.13
C SER A 261 -17.80 5.05 5.54
N ASP A 262 -18.29 3.83 5.70
CA ASP A 262 -18.44 3.14 6.98
C ASP A 262 -17.13 2.48 7.45
N HIS A 263 -16.07 2.59 6.66
CA HIS A 263 -14.69 2.34 7.03
C HIS A 263 -13.87 3.64 7.05
N PHE A 264 -12.77 3.61 7.79
CA PHE A 264 -11.65 4.55 7.63
C PHE A 264 -10.56 3.86 6.80
N GLY A 265 -10.05 4.57 5.80
CA GLY A 265 -8.95 4.04 4.99
C GLY A 265 -7.62 4.05 5.75
N VAL A 266 -6.64 3.35 5.21
CA VAL A 266 -5.25 3.33 5.69
C VAL A 266 -4.35 3.87 4.59
N ALA A 267 -3.58 4.91 4.90
CA ALA A 267 -2.48 5.38 4.06
C ALA A 267 -1.15 4.93 4.67
N ALA A 268 -0.19 4.54 3.84
CA ALA A 268 1.13 4.12 4.27
C ALA A 268 2.22 4.50 3.26
N THR A 269 3.39 4.83 3.76
CA THR A 269 4.62 4.93 2.98
C THR A 269 5.58 3.83 3.43
N VAL A 270 6.08 3.05 2.47
CA VAL A 270 7.17 2.11 2.69
C VAL A 270 8.38 2.49 1.83
N SER A 271 9.58 2.12 2.25
CA SER A 271 10.81 2.33 1.47
C SER A 271 11.44 0.99 1.11
N LEU A 272 12.00 0.89 -0.10
CA LEU A 272 12.90 -0.22 -0.44
C LEU A 272 14.13 -0.18 0.46
N ARG A 273 14.54 -1.37 0.92
CA ARG A 273 15.79 -1.58 1.68
C ARG A 273 17.01 -1.58 0.78
#